data_c77b490714e4edc598dbbd0a04b1d2c7
#
_entry.id   c77b490714e4edc598dbbd0a04b1d2c7
#
_cell.length_a   1.000
_cell.length_b   1.000
_cell.length_c   1.000
_cell.angle_alpha   90.00
_cell.angle_beta   90.00
_cell.angle_gamma   90.00
#
_symmetry.space_group_name_H-M   'P 1'
#
loop_
_entity.id
_entity.type
_entity.pdbx_description
1 polymer ?
#
loop_
_entity_poly.entity_id
_entity_poly.type
_entity_poly.pdbx_seq_one_letter_code
_entity_poly.pdbx_strand_id
1 'polypeptide(L)'
;MAREKRKRKENVFMKRLLLICLMFCSLMVQAQDLKSLFVAMPDSLSPLWTEVNRADFGDFLASNMKARVRNRFGNFSEMLKLTDDYLLMQSTSVSTMEMKLLPVNDSVNIICMVQTYQAPVADSRISFYDTAWKELPVSQFIQLPEESVFYKTPETTAQTDSLTDVRKYADMYLLKASLSEKGKTLSFVYTTPEYMDKENSDRLTSCLNMKQLEYEWRDGKFQPKK
;
A
#
# COMPACT_ATOMS: atom_id res chain seq x y z
N MET A 1 -8.15 19.84 -64.31
CA MET A 1 -8.10 20.93 -63.31
C MET A 1 -9.13 20.79 -62.19
N ALA A 2 -10.44 20.66 -62.46
CA ALA A 2 -11.45 20.51 -61.38
C ALA A 2 -11.37 19.25 -60.52
N ARG A 3 -11.00 18.10 -61.09
CA ARG A 3 -10.89 16.79 -60.44
C ARG A 3 -9.70 16.72 -59.44
N GLU A 4 -8.60 17.42 -59.76
CA GLU A 4 -7.42 17.51 -58.88
C GLU A 4 -7.63 18.42 -57.66
N LYS A 5 -8.35 19.55 -57.87
CA LYS A 5 -8.72 20.43 -56.77
C LYS A 5 -9.67 19.75 -55.77
N ARG A 6 -10.56 18.85 -56.25
CA ARG A 6 -11.47 18.08 -55.40
C ARG A 6 -10.71 17.03 -54.57
N LYS A 7 -9.80 16.24 -55.16
CA LYS A 7 -8.94 15.30 -54.47
C LYS A 7 -8.05 15.96 -53.42
N ARG A 8 -7.56 17.16 -53.71
CA ARG A 8 -6.73 17.92 -52.76
C ARG A 8 -7.53 18.41 -51.54
N LYS A 9 -8.79 18.82 -51.74
CA LYS A 9 -9.71 19.21 -50.64
C LYS A 9 -10.09 17.99 -49.77
N GLU A 10 -10.38 16.83 -50.38
CA GLU A 10 -10.71 15.59 -49.69
C GLU A 10 -9.52 15.09 -48.84
N ASN A 11 -8.29 15.16 -49.37
CA ASN A 11 -7.08 14.80 -48.64
C ASN A 11 -6.80 15.76 -47.45
N VAL A 12 -7.05 17.06 -47.60
CA VAL A 12 -6.90 18.04 -46.52
C VAL A 12 -7.96 17.82 -45.45
N PHE A 13 -9.19 17.50 -45.84
CA PHE A 13 -10.27 17.19 -44.91
C PHE A 13 -9.99 15.91 -44.12
N MET A 14 -9.55 14.82 -44.80
CA MET A 14 -9.17 13.56 -44.13
C MET A 14 -7.98 13.74 -43.16
N LYS A 15 -6.96 14.50 -43.54
CA LYS A 15 -5.85 14.82 -42.64
C LYS A 15 -6.28 15.61 -41.41
N ARG A 16 -7.22 16.58 -41.56
CA ARG A 16 -7.78 17.32 -40.42
C ARG A 16 -8.64 16.43 -39.52
N LEU A 17 -9.43 15.53 -40.11
CA LEU A 17 -10.24 14.56 -39.36
C LEU A 17 -9.35 13.58 -38.56
N LEU A 18 -8.27 13.10 -39.17
CA LEU A 18 -7.29 12.22 -38.55
C LEU A 18 -6.55 12.92 -37.39
N LEU A 19 -6.19 14.20 -37.55
CA LEU A 19 -5.60 15.02 -36.49
C LEU A 19 -6.58 15.27 -35.33
N ILE A 20 -7.85 15.48 -35.60
CA ILE A 20 -8.90 15.64 -34.59
C ILE A 20 -9.12 14.31 -33.84
N CYS A 21 -9.17 13.17 -34.54
CA CYS A 21 -9.26 11.85 -33.90
C CYS A 21 -8.03 11.54 -33.03
N LEU A 22 -6.83 11.88 -33.49
CA LEU A 22 -5.60 11.74 -32.67
C LEU A 22 -5.61 12.66 -31.43
N MET A 23 -6.12 13.90 -31.55
CA MET A 23 -6.31 14.79 -30.40
C MET A 23 -7.37 14.27 -29.42
N PHE A 24 -8.46 13.65 -29.89
CA PHE A 24 -9.47 13.04 -29.02
C PHE A 24 -8.98 11.77 -28.32
N CYS A 25 -8.14 10.97 -28.97
CA CYS A 25 -7.52 9.79 -28.33
C CYS A 25 -6.54 10.14 -27.21
N SER A 26 -5.90 11.31 -27.25
CA SER A 26 -4.97 11.76 -26.20
C SER A 26 -5.65 12.29 -24.93
N LEU A 27 -6.98 12.52 -24.94
CA LEU A 27 -7.74 13.04 -23.80
C LEU A 27 -8.33 11.95 -22.89
N MET A 28 -8.11 10.67 -23.20
CA MET A 28 -8.66 9.53 -22.43
C MET A 28 -7.67 8.92 -21.44
N VAL A 29 -6.60 9.63 -21.05
CA VAL A 29 -5.81 9.22 -19.90
C VAL A 29 -6.57 9.69 -18.65
N GLN A 30 -7.60 8.96 -18.26
CA GLN A 30 -8.16 9.10 -16.92
C GLN A 30 -7.07 8.65 -15.95
N ALA A 31 -6.60 9.57 -15.12
CA ALA A 31 -5.83 9.19 -13.95
C ALA A 31 -6.71 8.23 -13.12
N GLN A 32 -6.32 6.96 -13.05
CA GLN A 32 -7.03 5.99 -12.23
C GLN A 32 -6.86 6.41 -10.77
N ASP A 33 -7.96 6.77 -10.11
CA ASP A 33 -7.98 7.02 -8.68
C ASP A 33 -8.03 5.70 -7.89
N LEU A 34 -7.61 5.75 -6.65
CA LEU A 34 -7.58 4.55 -5.80
C LEU A 34 -8.99 4.03 -5.49
N LYS A 35 -10.04 4.90 -5.50
CA LYS A 35 -11.44 4.49 -5.33
C LYS A 35 -11.84 3.51 -6.44
N SER A 36 -11.63 3.90 -7.69
CA SER A 36 -11.97 3.08 -8.86
C SER A 36 -11.19 1.76 -8.87
N LEU A 37 -9.89 1.81 -8.54
CA LEU A 37 -9.04 0.62 -8.42
C LEU A 37 -9.53 -0.31 -7.31
N PHE A 38 -9.91 0.22 -6.14
CA PHE A 38 -10.44 -0.57 -5.03
C PHE A 38 -11.76 -1.27 -5.40
N VAL A 39 -12.68 -0.60 -6.07
CA VAL A 39 -13.93 -1.20 -6.56
C VAL A 39 -13.64 -2.34 -7.53
N ALA A 40 -12.71 -2.14 -8.48
CA ALA A 40 -12.33 -3.12 -9.49
C ALA A 40 -11.41 -4.25 -8.95
N MET A 41 -11.04 -4.23 -7.66
CA MET A 41 -10.19 -5.27 -7.07
C MET A 41 -10.84 -6.65 -7.21
N PRO A 42 -10.12 -7.70 -7.68
CA PRO A 42 -10.65 -9.05 -7.77
C PRO A 42 -11.12 -9.60 -6.43
N ASP A 43 -12.23 -10.33 -6.43
CA ASP A 43 -12.80 -10.96 -5.22
C ASP A 43 -11.82 -11.95 -4.55
N SER A 44 -10.87 -12.53 -5.30
CA SER A 44 -9.80 -13.38 -4.77
C SER A 44 -8.84 -12.63 -3.83
N LEU A 45 -8.63 -11.34 -4.06
CA LEU A 45 -7.81 -10.47 -3.20
C LEU A 45 -8.65 -9.81 -2.09
N SER A 46 -9.97 -9.89 -2.19
CA SER A 46 -10.93 -9.24 -1.30
C SER A 46 -12.04 -10.23 -0.87
N PRO A 47 -11.73 -11.33 -0.19
CA PRO A 47 -12.71 -12.35 0.14
C PRO A 47 -13.81 -11.87 1.11
N LEU A 48 -13.57 -10.76 1.82
CA LEU A 48 -14.52 -10.17 2.76
C LEU A 48 -15.65 -9.41 2.07
N TRP A 49 -15.42 -8.83 0.88
CA TRP A 49 -16.33 -7.88 0.25
C TRP A 49 -16.61 -8.25 -1.21
N THR A 50 -17.86 -8.04 -1.62
CA THR A 50 -18.24 -8.03 -3.05
C THR A 50 -17.83 -6.71 -3.69
N GLU A 51 -17.87 -6.63 -5.02
CA GLU A 51 -17.69 -5.39 -5.76
C GLU A 51 -18.69 -4.31 -5.30
N VAL A 52 -19.96 -4.69 -5.07
CA VAL A 52 -21.01 -3.77 -4.56
C VAL A 52 -20.62 -3.23 -3.18
N ASN A 53 -20.16 -4.09 -2.26
CA ASN A 53 -19.70 -3.62 -0.95
C ASN A 53 -18.54 -2.64 -1.06
N ARG A 54 -17.60 -2.87 -2.01
CA ARG A 54 -16.46 -1.97 -2.24
C ARG A 54 -16.90 -0.62 -2.79
N ALA A 55 -17.92 -0.58 -3.65
CA ALA A 55 -18.51 0.66 -4.12
C ALA A 55 -19.23 1.43 -3.00
N ASP A 56 -20.05 0.73 -2.19
CA ASP A 56 -20.81 1.30 -1.06
C ASP A 56 -19.92 2.06 -0.08
N PHE A 57 -18.72 1.54 0.24
CA PHE A 57 -17.78 2.24 1.13
C PHE A 57 -17.43 3.64 0.64
N GLY A 58 -17.09 3.77 -0.64
CA GLY A 58 -16.74 5.06 -1.23
C GLY A 58 -17.93 6.02 -1.31
N ASP A 59 -19.13 5.51 -1.57
CA ASP A 59 -20.35 6.32 -1.69
C ASP A 59 -20.81 6.81 -0.31
N PHE A 60 -20.69 6.00 0.74
CA PHE A 60 -20.96 6.44 2.11
C PHE A 60 -20.01 7.56 2.54
N LEU A 61 -18.70 7.44 2.29
CA LEU A 61 -17.75 8.51 2.61
C LEU A 61 -18.04 9.79 1.82
N ALA A 62 -18.35 9.69 0.53
CA ALA A 62 -18.70 10.85 -0.31
C ALA A 62 -19.97 11.55 0.20
N SER A 63 -20.88 10.82 0.83
CA SER A 63 -22.11 11.34 1.45
C SER A 63 -21.92 11.79 2.90
N ASN A 64 -20.68 11.87 3.42
CA ASN A 64 -20.35 12.15 4.82
C ASN A 64 -21.04 11.17 5.80
N MET A 65 -21.28 9.96 5.38
CA MET A 65 -21.84 8.89 6.18
C MET A 65 -20.72 8.00 6.72
N LYS A 66 -21.02 7.30 7.83
CA LYS A 66 -20.14 6.25 8.32
C LYS A 66 -20.08 5.11 7.32
N ALA A 67 -18.90 4.88 6.71
CA ALA A 67 -18.68 3.87 5.69
C ALA A 67 -18.50 2.48 6.33
N ARG A 68 -19.60 1.91 6.84
CA ARG A 68 -19.62 0.62 7.51
C ARG A 68 -20.54 -0.33 6.78
N VAL A 69 -19.97 -1.44 6.30
CA VAL A 69 -20.67 -2.45 5.50
C VAL A 69 -20.58 -3.82 6.16
N ARG A 70 -21.66 -4.61 6.07
CA ARG A 70 -21.63 -6.01 6.51
C ARG A 70 -20.86 -6.84 5.48
N ASN A 71 -19.81 -7.52 5.92
CA ASN A 71 -19.00 -8.37 5.05
C ASN A 71 -19.65 -9.76 4.84
N ARG A 72 -19.06 -10.56 3.94
CA ARG A 72 -19.57 -11.91 3.58
C ARG A 72 -19.69 -12.89 4.75
N PHE A 73 -18.94 -12.65 5.84
CA PHE A 73 -18.97 -13.49 7.05
C PHE A 73 -19.92 -12.96 8.13
N GLY A 74 -20.75 -11.96 7.82
CA GLY A 74 -21.75 -11.41 8.72
C GLY A 74 -21.21 -10.37 9.72
N ASN A 75 -19.90 -10.13 9.76
CA ASN A 75 -19.27 -9.10 10.57
C ASN A 75 -19.25 -7.76 9.83
N PHE A 76 -18.80 -6.70 10.50
CA PHE A 76 -18.68 -5.39 9.90
C PHE A 76 -17.23 -5.05 9.53
N SER A 77 -17.09 -4.43 8.37
CA SER A 77 -15.89 -3.72 7.96
C SER A 77 -16.20 -2.24 7.82
N GLU A 78 -15.21 -1.38 8.03
CA GLU A 78 -15.39 0.07 8.00
C GLU A 78 -14.24 0.74 7.23
N MET A 79 -14.56 1.54 6.22
CA MET A 79 -13.58 2.38 5.55
C MET A 79 -13.40 3.66 6.37
N LEU A 80 -12.18 3.87 6.87
CA LEU A 80 -11.85 4.98 7.76
C LEU A 80 -11.37 6.21 6.99
N LYS A 81 -10.69 5.98 5.85
CA LYS A 81 -10.13 7.02 4.99
C LYS A 81 -10.15 6.58 3.53
N LEU A 82 -10.42 7.53 2.64
CA LEU A 82 -10.28 7.39 1.21
C LEU A 82 -9.89 8.74 0.61
N THR A 83 -8.79 8.76 -0.13
CA THR A 83 -8.35 9.88 -0.97
C THR A 83 -8.07 9.37 -2.37
N ASP A 84 -7.62 10.24 -3.28
CA ASP A 84 -7.30 9.83 -4.65
C ASP A 84 -6.18 8.79 -4.71
N ASP A 85 -5.28 8.77 -3.69
CA ASP A 85 -4.09 7.92 -3.67
C ASP A 85 -3.91 7.10 -2.38
N TYR A 86 -4.80 7.22 -1.38
CA TYR A 86 -4.71 6.51 -0.10
C TYR A 86 -6.05 5.96 0.37
N LEU A 87 -6.02 4.78 0.94
CA LEU A 87 -7.16 4.11 1.56
C LEU A 87 -6.74 3.46 2.88
N LEU A 88 -7.57 3.64 3.91
CA LEU A 88 -7.46 2.93 5.19
C LEU A 88 -8.78 2.26 5.51
N MET A 89 -8.75 0.96 5.76
CA MET A 89 -9.91 0.15 6.11
C MET A 89 -9.67 -0.66 7.37
N GLN A 90 -10.65 -0.66 8.26
CA GLN A 90 -10.80 -1.67 9.30
C GLN A 90 -11.50 -2.88 8.67
N SER A 91 -10.72 -3.90 8.30
CA SER A 91 -11.24 -5.08 7.59
C SER A 91 -12.06 -5.99 8.52
N THR A 92 -11.53 -6.23 9.73
CA THR A 92 -12.20 -6.96 10.82
C THR A 92 -11.87 -6.28 12.15
N SER A 93 -12.37 -6.80 13.28
CA SER A 93 -12.00 -6.28 14.61
C SER A 93 -10.51 -6.38 14.94
N VAL A 94 -9.78 -7.25 14.23
CA VAL A 94 -8.35 -7.54 14.48
C VAL A 94 -7.49 -7.40 13.21
N SER A 95 -8.00 -6.78 12.15
CA SER A 95 -7.20 -6.57 10.94
C SER A 95 -7.54 -5.26 10.24
N THR A 96 -6.51 -4.62 9.71
CA THR A 96 -6.62 -3.42 8.88
C THR A 96 -6.00 -3.65 7.52
N MET A 97 -6.40 -2.85 6.55
CA MET A 97 -5.82 -2.79 5.22
C MET A 97 -5.57 -1.33 4.86
N GLU A 98 -4.35 -1.03 4.47
CA GLU A 98 -3.97 0.25 3.89
C GLU A 98 -3.57 0.05 2.44
N MET A 99 -3.91 1.00 1.59
CA MET A 99 -3.44 1.03 0.22
C MET A 99 -2.90 2.41 -0.14
N LYS A 100 -1.86 2.45 -0.95
CA LYS A 100 -1.31 3.68 -1.52
C LYS A 100 -1.03 3.48 -3.00
N LEU A 101 -1.51 4.43 -3.81
CA LEU A 101 -1.16 4.53 -5.22
C LEU A 101 0.16 5.27 -5.34
N LEU A 102 1.16 4.63 -5.94
CA LEU A 102 2.54 5.11 -6.00
C LEU A 102 2.99 5.26 -7.46
N PRO A 103 3.50 6.43 -7.89
CA PRO A 103 4.02 6.60 -9.25
C PRO A 103 5.39 5.91 -9.37
N VAL A 104 5.52 5.07 -10.39
CA VAL A 104 6.82 4.52 -10.82
C VAL A 104 7.49 5.49 -11.78
N ASN A 105 6.69 6.12 -12.65
CA ASN A 105 7.09 7.18 -13.57
C ASN A 105 5.85 8.04 -13.91
N ASP A 106 5.97 8.97 -14.85
CA ASP A 106 4.91 9.92 -15.23
C ASP A 106 3.63 9.24 -15.78
N SER A 107 3.71 7.98 -16.20
CA SER A 107 2.60 7.27 -16.86
C SER A 107 2.20 5.97 -16.15
N VAL A 108 2.98 5.49 -15.20
CA VAL A 108 2.79 4.18 -14.56
C VAL A 108 2.67 4.35 -13.06
N ASN A 109 1.53 3.92 -12.52
CA ASN A 109 1.32 3.79 -11.09
C ASN A 109 1.25 2.32 -10.68
N ILE A 110 1.59 2.03 -9.43
CA ILE A 110 1.39 0.74 -8.78
C ILE A 110 0.65 0.93 -7.46
N ILE A 111 0.05 -0.14 -6.97
CA ILE A 111 -0.64 -0.17 -5.68
C ILE A 111 0.27 -0.86 -4.66
N CYS A 112 0.62 -0.16 -3.59
CA CYS A 112 1.19 -0.77 -2.38
C CYS A 112 0.03 -1.08 -1.43
N MET A 113 -0.10 -2.34 -1.02
CA MET A 113 -1.09 -2.81 -0.05
C MET A 113 -0.38 -3.31 1.20
N VAL A 114 -0.79 -2.81 2.36
CA VAL A 114 -0.36 -3.27 3.68
C VAL A 114 -1.55 -3.87 4.39
N GLN A 115 -1.48 -5.15 4.74
CA GLN A 115 -2.48 -5.85 5.53
C GLN A 115 -1.89 -6.15 6.90
N THR A 116 -2.47 -5.58 7.95
CA THR A 116 -2.00 -5.78 9.33
C THR A 116 -3.00 -6.63 10.11
N TYR A 117 -2.50 -7.64 10.78
CA TYR A 117 -3.23 -8.53 11.69
C TYR A 117 -2.75 -8.27 13.11
N GLN A 118 -3.69 -8.12 14.06
CA GLN A 118 -3.40 -7.74 15.46
C GLN A 118 -3.71 -8.87 16.45
N ALA A 119 -3.50 -10.10 16.05
CA ALA A 119 -3.76 -11.24 16.91
C ALA A 119 -2.61 -12.27 16.86
N PRO A 120 -1.81 -12.41 17.92
CA PRO A 120 -1.89 -11.73 19.22
C PRO A 120 -1.28 -10.33 19.24
N VAL A 121 -0.37 -10.02 18.32
CA VAL A 121 0.37 -8.76 18.19
C VAL A 121 0.34 -8.31 16.73
N ALA A 122 0.53 -7.03 16.49
CA ALA A 122 0.49 -6.49 15.14
C ALA A 122 1.63 -7.04 14.27
N ASP A 123 1.26 -7.68 13.16
CA ASP A 123 2.16 -8.07 12.09
C ASP A 123 1.58 -7.69 10.74
N SER A 124 2.41 -7.34 9.77
CA SER A 124 1.97 -6.79 8.50
C SER A 124 2.54 -7.52 7.31
N ARG A 125 1.68 -7.84 6.35
CA ARG A 125 2.05 -8.29 5.02
C ARG A 125 2.02 -7.10 4.06
N ILE A 126 3.07 -6.94 3.28
CA ILE A 126 3.17 -5.94 2.22
C ILE A 126 3.09 -6.64 0.87
N SER A 127 2.27 -6.12 -0.03
CA SER A 127 2.13 -6.62 -1.39
C SER A 127 2.09 -5.45 -2.37
N PHE A 128 2.55 -5.68 -3.59
CA PHE A 128 2.48 -4.70 -4.66
C PHE A 128 1.71 -5.27 -5.85
N TYR A 129 0.92 -4.42 -6.49
CA TYR A 129 0.13 -4.77 -7.66
C TYR A 129 0.26 -3.67 -8.72
N ASP A 130 0.16 -4.06 -9.99
CA ASP A 130 -0.13 -3.08 -11.04
C ASP A 130 -1.61 -2.63 -10.96
N THR A 131 -1.98 -1.64 -11.78
CA THR A 131 -3.36 -1.13 -11.81
C THR A 131 -4.39 -2.09 -12.43
N ALA A 132 -3.95 -3.23 -12.96
CA ALA A 132 -4.78 -4.35 -13.37
C ALA A 132 -4.85 -5.48 -12.31
N TRP A 133 -4.35 -5.24 -11.10
CA TRP A 133 -4.32 -6.17 -9.97
C TRP A 133 -3.45 -7.42 -10.17
N LYS A 134 -2.50 -7.36 -11.09
CA LYS A 134 -1.47 -8.39 -11.20
C LYS A 134 -0.42 -8.17 -10.10
N GLU A 135 -0.16 -9.20 -9.31
CA GLU A 135 0.85 -9.14 -8.23
C GLU A 135 2.26 -8.95 -8.80
N LEU A 136 3.01 -8.07 -8.15
CA LEU A 136 4.38 -7.72 -8.51
C LEU A 136 5.33 -8.16 -7.40
N PRO A 137 6.56 -8.58 -7.72
CA PRO A 137 7.53 -9.01 -6.71
C PRO A 137 7.87 -7.89 -5.73
N VAL A 138 7.72 -8.14 -4.44
CA VAL A 138 8.01 -7.16 -3.36
C VAL A 138 9.44 -6.64 -3.44
N SER A 139 10.40 -7.53 -3.76
CA SER A 139 11.83 -7.20 -3.85
C SER A 139 12.19 -6.16 -4.91
N GLN A 140 11.29 -5.91 -5.89
CA GLN A 140 11.49 -4.84 -6.89
C GLN A 140 11.28 -3.45 -6.28
N PHE A 141 10.45 -3.34 -5.25
CA PHE A 141 9.98 -2.07 -4.73
C PHE A 141 10.46 -1.74 -3.33
N ILE A 142 10.90 -2.74 -2.58
CA ILE A 142 11.44 -2.56 -1.23
C ILE A 142 12.38 -3.71 -0.85
N GLN A 143 13.47 -3.37 -0.17
CA GLN A 143 14.20 -4.29 0.67
C GLN A 143 13.66 -4.14 2.09
N LEU A 144 12.96 -5.16 2.59
CA LEU A 144 12.42 -5.15 3.94
C LEU A 144 13.57 -5.02 4.97
N PRO A 145 13.33 -4.32 6.09
CA PRO A 145 14.35 -4.20 7.13
C PRO A 145 14.64 -5.57 7.73
N GLU A 146 15.91 -5.82 7.98
CA GLU A 146 16.35 -6.97 8.77
C GLU A 146 16.14 -6.68 10.26
N GLU A 147 15.95 -7.71 11.07
CA GLU A 147 15.74 -7.59 12.51
C GLU A 147 16.88 -6.81 13.20
N SER A 148 18.12 -7.03 12.73
CA SER A 148 19.34 -6.42 13.29
C SER A 148 19.33 -4.89 13.33
N VAL A 149 18.58 -4.23 12.43
CA VAL A 149 18.53 -2.75 12.37
C VAL A 149 17.76 -2.12 13.53
N PHE A 150 16.95 -2.90 14.24
CA PHE A 150 16.20 -2.45 15.40
C PHE A 150 17.01 -2.51 16.70
N TYR A 151 18.14 -3.23 16.71
CA TYR A 151 18.98 -3.37 17.91
C TYR A 151 19.99 -2.24 18.04
N LYS A 152 20.30 -1.90 19.29
CA LYS A 152 21.48 -1.09 19.62
C LYS A 152 22.74 -1.88 19.29
N THR A 153 23.76 -1.21 18.80
CA THR A 153 25.08 -1.83 18.66
C THR A 153 25.66 -2.08 20.05
N PRO A 154 25.97 -3.34 20.45
CA PRO A 154 26.61 -3.61 21.74
C PRO A 154 28.00 -2.98 21.79
N GLU A 155 28.32 -2.32 22.91
CA GLU A 155 29.63 -1.69 23.15
C GLU A 155 30.55 -2.55 24.02
N THR A 156 29.96 -3.53 24.72
CA THR A 156 30.72 -4.45 25.64
C THR A 156 30.33 -5.91 25.40
N THR A 157 31.21 -6.82 25.80
CA THR A 157 30.94 -8.28 25.76
C THR A 157 29.67 -8.63 26.54
N ALA A 158 29.48 -8.03 27.72
CA ALA A 158 28.30 -8.27 28.55
C ALA A 158 26.98 -7.86 27.83
N GLN A 159 27.00 -6.77 27.08
CA GLN A 159 25.83 -6.37 26.27
C GLN A 159 25.59 -7.33 25.10
N THR A 160 26.66 -7.82 24.48
CA THR A 160 26.56 -8.83 23.39
C THR A 160 25.97 -10.13 23.93
N ASP A 161 26.44 -10.59 25.09
CA ASP A 161 25.96 -11.83 25.73
C ASP A 161 24.49 -11.69 26.13
N SER A 162 24.12 -10.54 26.73
CA SER A 162 22.72 -10.22 27.09
C SER A 162 21.78 -10.20 25.90
N LEU A 163 22.19 -9.54 24.79
CA LEU A 163 21.41 -9.52 23.56
C LEU A 163 21.28 -10.92 22.96
N THR A 164 22.37 -11.67 22.90
CA THR A 164 22.39 -13.04 22.37
C THR A 164 21.47 -13.95 23.18
N ASP A 165 21.46 -13.79 24.51
CA ASP A 165 20.61 -14.58 25.37
C ASP A 165 19.12 -14.25 25.21
N VAL A 166 18.76 -12.98 25.25
CA VAL A 166 17.33 -12.59 25.14
C VAL A 166 16.75 -12.88 23.75
N ARG A 167 17.53 -12.83 22.70
CA ARG A 167 17.08 -13.19 21.34
C ARG A 167 16.65 -14.65 21.19
N LYS A 168 17.07 -15.55 22.09
CA LYS A 168 16.59 -16.95 22.10
C LYS A 168 15.09 -17.05 22.40
N TYR A 169 14.51 -16.04 23.04
CA TYR A 169 13.09 -15.96 23.38
C TYR A 169 12.28 -15.16 22.35
N ALA A 170 12.95 -14.45 21.43
CA ALA A 170 12.35 -13.73 20.31
C ALA A 170 12.30 -14.63 19.07
N ASP A 171 11.49 -15.67 19.11
CA ASP A 171 11.42 -16.73 18.10
C ASP A 171 10.63 -16.33 16.83
N MET A 172 9.94 -15.18 16.86
CA MET A 172 9.23 -14.62 15.72
C MET A 172 9.69 -13.19 15.43
N TYR A 173 9.92 -12.91 14.16
CA TYR A 173 10.19 -11.57 13.67
C TYR A 173 8.90 -10.91 13.20
N LEU A 174 8.28 -10.09 14.05
CA LEU A 174 7.01 -9.44 13.81
C LEU A 174 7.20 -7.95 13.53
N LEU A 175 6.61 -7.47 12.44
CA LEU A 175 6.70 -6.09 11.98
C LEU A 175 5.33 -5.50 11.68
N LYS A 176 4.97 -4.42 12.37
CA LYS A 176 3.87 -3.58 11.94
C LYS A 176 4.37 -2.58 10.91
N ALA A 177 3.77 -2.61 9.71
CA ALA A 177 3.98 -1.61 8.66
C ALA A 177 2.80 -0.66 8.57
N SER A 178 3.04 0.61 8.19
CA SER A 178 1.97 1.60 7.98
C SER A 178 2.34 2.58 6.87
N LEU A 179 1.38 2.87 5.99
CA LEU A 179 1.51 3.83 4.89
C LEU A 179 1.10 5.23 5.34
N SER A 180 1.78 6.27 4.88
CA SER A 180 1.38 7.65 5.16
C SER A 180 0.18 8.06 4.29
N GLU A 181 -0.83 8.69 4.92
CA GLU A 181 -1.97 9.27 4.21
C GLU A 181 -1.53 10.39 3.25
N LYS A 182 -0.72 11.33 3.73
CA LYS A 182 -0.35 12.54 2.97
C LYS A 182 0.97 12.44 2.22
N GLY A 183 1.85 11.56 2.67
CA GLY A 183 3.17 11.38 2.08
C GLY A 183 3.27 10.09 1.28
N LYS A 184 4.48 9.83 0.79
CA LYS A 184 4.83 8.57 0.13
C LYS A 184 5.84 7.81 1.00
N THR A 185 5.50 7.66 2.29
CA THR A 185 6.35 6.97 3.26
C THR A 185 5.69 5.69 3.73
N LEU A 186 6.52 4.69 4.01
CA LEU A 186 6.18 3.44 4.65
C LEU A 186 7.01 3.33 5.92
N SER A 187 6.38 3.12 7.04
CA SER A 187 7.05 3.00 8.33
C SER A 187 6.94 1.61 8.90
N PHE A 188 7.93 1.20 9.68
CA PHE A 188 8.00 -0.09 10.35
C PHE A 188 8.22 0.08 11.85
N VAL A 189 7.48 -0.70 12.62
CA VAL A 189 7.66 -0.86 14.06
C VAL A 189 7.91 -2.32 14.36
N TYR A 190 8.96 -2.62 15.12
CA TYR A 190 9.27 -3.97 15.58
C TYR A 190 8.38 -4.31 16.76
N THR A 191 7.49 -5.28 16.58
CA THR A 191 6.42 -5.63 17.53
C THR A 191 6.67 -6.95 18.28
N THR A 192 7.73 -7.68 17.97
CA THR A 192 8.09 -8.94 18.65
C THR A 192 8.10 -8.82 20.19
N PRO A 193 8.62 -7.73 20.82
CA PRO A 193 8.58 -7.62 22.27
C PRO A 193 7.17 -7.69 22.88
N GLU A 194 6.15 -7.23 22.15
CA GLU A 194 4.75 -7.24 22.60
C GLU A 194 4.16 -8.66 22.67
N TYR A 195 4.78 -9.62 21.95
CA TYR A 195 4.40 -11.03 21.93
C TYR A 195 5.04 -11.84 23.08
N MET A 196 6.18 -11.39 23.61
CA MET A 196 6.96 -12.08 24.62
C MET A 196 6.33 -11.97 26.03
N ASP A 197 6.74 -12.83 26.96
CA ASP A 197 6.45 -12.62 28.37
C ASP A 197 7.10 -11.31 28.86
N LYS A 198 6.56 -10.77 29.95
CA LYS A 198 6.95 -9.45 30.43
C LYS A 198 8.45 -9.31 30.72
N GLU A 199 9.05 -10.31 31.35
CA GLU A 199 10.47 -10.26 31.74
C GLU A 199 11.37 -10.19 30.49
N ASN A 200 11.18 -11.10 29.55
CA ASN A 200 11.95 -11.14 28.32
C ASN A 200 11.64 -9.96 27.38
N SER A 201 10.39 -9.48 27.37
CA SER A 201 9.99 -8.25 26.67
C SER A 201 10.75 -7.03 27.17
N ASP A 202 10.82 -6.82 28.48
CA ASP A 202 11.53 -5.69 29.09
C ASP A 202 13.05 -5.79 28.79
N ARG A 203 13.62 -6.99 28.87
CA ARG A 203 15.03 -7.25 28.51
C ARG A 203 15.32 -6.94 27.05
N LEU A 204 14.50 -7.44 26.12
CA LEU A 204 14.67 -7.19 24.69
C LEU A 204 14.50 -5.71 24.36
N THR A 205 13.46 -5.08 24.91
CA THR A 205 13.19 -3.65 24.73
C THR A 205 14.38 -2.78 25.14
N SER A 206 15.09 -3.14 26.21
CA SER A 206 16.29 -2.40 26.64
C SER A 206 17.42 -2.45 25.60
N CYS A 207 17.44 -3.47 24.75
CA CYS A 207 18.42 -3.65 23.67
C CYS A 207 18.01 -2.99 22.36
N LEU A 208 16.79 -2.44 22.26
CA LEU A 208 16.29 -1.83 21.02
C LEU A 208 16.60 -0.34 20.92
N ASN A 209 16.75 0.11 19.68
CA ASN A 209 16.82 1.54 19.36
C ASN A 209 15.49 2.27 19.57
N MET A 210 14.37 1.54 19.69
CA MET A 210 13.00 2.06 19.83
C MET A 210 12.59 3.07 18.74
N LYS A 211 13.27 3.09 17.61
CA LYS A 211 12.97 3.99 16.51
C LYS A 211 12.07 3.30 15.51
N GLN A 212 11.02 4.00 15.14
CA GLN A 212 10.27 3.68 13.93
C GLN A 212 11.20 3.87 12.73
N LEU A 213 11.33 2.85 11.89
CA LEU A 213 12.04 2.97 10.63
C LEU A 213 11.12 3.58 9.59
N GLU A 214 11.60 4.59 8.88
CA GLU A 214 10.88 5.21 7.79
C GLU A 214 11.57 4.96 6.46
N TYR A 215 10.77 4.60 5.47
CA TYR A 215 11.15 4.46 4.07
C TYR A 215 10.38 5.48 3.25
N GLU A 216 11.04 6.14 2.33
CA GLU A 216 10.44 7.10 1.42
C GLU A 216 10.43 6.53 -0.01
N TRP A 217 9.33 6.74 -0.71
CA TRP A 217 9.21 6.36 -2.11
C TRP A 217 9.99 7.33 -2.99
N ARG A 218 11.07 6.83 -3.59
CA ARG A 218 11.95 7.57 -4.51
C ARG A 218 12.37 6.67 -5.65
N ASP A 219 12.39 7.19 -6.86
CA ASP A 219 12.85 6.48 -8.05
C ASP A 219 12.16 5.13 -8.27
N GLY A 220 10.84 5.08 -8.02
CA GLY A 220 10.02 3.89 -8.21
C GLY A 220 10.20 2.78 -7.18
N LYS A 221 10.76 3.08 -5.99
CA LYS A 221 10.92 2.12 -4.88
C LYS A 221 11.00 2.81 -3.52
N PHE A 222 10.69 2.08 -2.48
CA PHE A 222 10.92 2.51 -1.10
C PHE A 222 12.40 2.38 -0.73
N GLN A 223 12.96 3.47 -0.20
CA GLN A 223 14.35 3.55 0.26
C GLN A 223 14.36 4.06 1.71
N PRO A 224 15.28 3.57 2.58
CA PRO A 224 15.41 4.07 3.93
C PRO A 224 15.54 5.60 3.94
N LYS A 225 14.77 6.24 4.80
CA LYS A 225 14.89 7.69 5.02
C LYS A 225 16.11 7.95 5.89
N LYS A 226 17.01 8.78 5.40
CA LYS A 226 18.24 9.17 6.11
C LYS A 226 17.94 10.13 7.25
#